data_2fdfb25f9a6947bc7d40e655336c97de
#
_entry.id   2fdfb25f9a6947bc7d40e655336c97de
#
_cell.length_a   1.000
_cell.length_b   1.000
_cell.length_c   1.000
_cell.angle_alpha   90.00
_cell.angle_beta   90.00
_cell.angle_gamma   90.00
#
_symmetry.space_group_name_H-M   'P 1'
#
loop_
_entity.id
_entity.type
_entity.pdbx_description
1 polymer ?
#
loop_
_entity_poly.entity_id
_entity_poly.type
_entity_poly.pdbx_seq_one_letter_code
_entity_poly.pdbx_strand_id
1 'polypeptide(L)'
;MKKILAFLLVSIFQISFSQEIKSLDSLQTEKDIAADIESIHQNTASIRYSPRKAGWRSAVIPGWGQYYNRKYWKIPIVWGAIGTGIGFIIWNQKQYKRYKNAFEAELNGQPHEFSGITGVDLRTALGNTQDSRRRYRDYAIAITAAVYLLNIVDAVVDAHLYEGRKDPDLALSPTILNDYSGMDYSVKAGLSLSYKF
;
A
#
# COMPACT_ATOMS: atom_id res chain seq x y z
N MET A 1 18.05 24.26 -16.31
CA MET A 1 17.01 24.33 -15.26
C MET A 1 16.88 23.01 -14.47
N LYS A 2 16.88 21.83 -15.07
CA LYS A 2 16.74 20.52 -14.35
C LYS A 2 17.88 20.20 -13.36
N LYS A 3 19.13 20.67 -13.62
CA LYS A 3 20.29 20.45 -12.74
C LYS A 3 20.28 21.35 -11.49
N ILE A 4 19.65 22.51 -11.54
CA ILE A 4 19.50 23.44 -10.42
C ILE A 4 18.45 22.94 -9.43
N LEU A 5 17.38 22.32 -9.92
CA LEU A 5 16.33 21.72 -9.10
C LEU A 5 16.83 20.51 -8.29
N ALA A 6 17.71 19.69 -8.88
CA ALA A 6 18.35 18.55 -8.20
C ALA A 6 19.29 19.01 -7.08
N PHE A 7 20.03 20.12 -7.29
CA PHE A 7 20.93 20.69 -6.29
C PHE A 7 20.18 21.32 -5.11
N LEU A 8 19.01 21.92 -5.35
CA LEU A 8 18.14 22.46 -4.31
C LEU A 8 17.51 21.35 -3.44
N LEU A 9 17.14 20.22 -4.02
CA LEU A 9 16.62 19.05 -3.27
C LEU A 9 17.70 18.40 -2.38
N VAL A 10 18.93 18.34 -2.83
CA VAL A 10 20.05 17.78 -2.04
C VAL A 10 20.46 18.74 -0.91
N SER A 11 20.38 20.07 -1.10
CA SER A 11 20.74 21.05 -0.07
C SER A 11 19.71 21.14 1.06
N ILE A 12 18.42 20.87 0.79
CA ILE A 12 17.36 20.82 1.82
C ILE A 12 17.53 19.60 2.74
N PHE A 13 18.10 18.50 2.23
CA PHE A 13 18.34 17.30 3.03
C PHE A 13 19.48 17.46 4.06
N GLN A 14 20.41 18.40 3.86
CA GLN A 14 21.56 18.61 4.76
C GLN A 14 21.24 19.48 5.98
N ILE A 15 20.11 20.21 5.99
CA ILE A 15 19.79 21.16 7.06
C ILE A 15 19.14 20.47 8.28
N SER A 16 18.73 19.20 8.17
CA SER A 16 17.99 18.49 9.23
C SER A 16 18.85 17.74 10.25
N PHE A 17 20.20 17.87 10.24
CA PHE A 17 21.09 17.08 11.09
C PHE A 17 22.00 17.93 11.98
N SER A 18 21.49 19.00 12.58
CA SER A 18 22.20 19.68 13.66
C SER A 18 21.37 19.62 14.95
N GLN A 19 21.56 18.58 15.74
CA GLN A 19 21.07 18.51 17.12
C GLN A 19 22.22 18.82 18.08
N GLU A 20 22.05 19.88 18.79
CA GLU A 20 22.93 20.37 19.86
C GLU A 20 22.91 19.38 21.04
N ILE A 21 24.07 18.80 21.36
CA ILE A 21 24.24 17.94 22.53
C ILE A 21 24.40 18.85 23.76
N LYS A 22 23.35 18.95 24.56
CA LYS A 22 23.36 19.64 25.84
C LYS A 22 23.93 18.70 26.91
N SER A 23 25.01 19.11 27.56
CA SER A 23 25.72 18.36 28.62
C SER A 23 24.78 18.06 29.81
N LEU A 24 24.72 16.78 30.18
CA LEU A 24 23.85 16.21 31.20
C LEU A 24 24.45 16.30 32.60
N ASP A 25 23.65 16.77 33.54
CA ASP A 25 23.90 16.63 35.00
C ASP A 25 23.30 15.28 35.45
N SER A 26 24.15 14.42 36.04
CA SER A 26 23.95 12.95 36.00
C SER A 26 23.06 12.32 37.10
N LEU A 27 22.33 13.08 37.92
CA LEU A 27 21.52 12.54 39.01
C LEU A 27 20.01 12.86 38.90
N GLN A 28 19.63 13.85 38.10
CA GLN A 28 18.21 14.09 37.75
C GLN A 28 17.75 13.24 36.55
N THR A 29 18.71 12.81 35.77
CA THR A 29 18.51 12.13 34.46
C THR A 29 17.89 10.72 34.58
N GLU A 30 18.16 9.93 35.62
CA GLU A 30 17.59 8.57 35.74
C GLU A 30 16.09 8.60 36.03
N LYS A 31 15.59 9.57 36.80
CA LYS A 31 14.15 9.70 37.07
C LYS A 31 13.39 10.26 35.86
N ASP A 32 13.99 11.21 35.14
CA ASP A 32 13.38 11.78 33.94
C ASP A 32 13.39 10.80 32.79
N ILE A 33 14.44 10.01 32.62
CA ILE A 33 14.51 8.91 31.63
C ILE A 33 13.49 7.81 31.98
N ALA A 34 13.36 7.43 33.25
CA ALA A 34 12.38 6.44 33.66
C ALA A 34 10.92 6.94 33.45
N ALA A 35 10.65 8.21 33.74
CA ALA A 35 9.36 8.83 33.48
C ALA A 35 9.06 9.00 31.98
N ASP A 36 10.07 9.34 31.19
CA ASP A 36 9.93 9.41 29.72
C ASP A 36 9.71 8.02 29.11
N ILE A 37 10.43 6.99 29.57
CA ILE A 37 10.22 5.60 29.13
C ILE A 37 8.81 5.13 29.51
N GLU A 38 8.33 5.43 30.72
CA GLU A 38 6.98 5.10 31.18
C GLU A 38 5.93 5.84 30.33
N SER A 39 6.12 7.13 30.06
CA SER A 39 5.22 7.94 29.23
C SER A 39 5.22 7.47 27.77
N ILE A 40 6.36 7.04 27.24
CA ILE A 40 6.48 6.44 25.89
C ILE A 40 5.78 5.08 25.86
N HIS A 41 5.91 4.26 26.91
CA HIS A 41 5.18 2.97 27.02
C HIS A 41 3.67 3.16 27.11
N GLN A 42 3.18 4.11 27.91
CA GLN A 42 1.75 4.41 28.01
C GLN A 42 1.18 5.03 26.74
N ASN A 43 1.90 5.93 26.05
CA ASN A 43 1.47 6.49 24.79
C ASN A 43 1.56 5.47 23.62
N THR A 44 2.46 4.52 23.69
CA THR A 44 2.60 3.46 22.67
C THR A 44 1.53 2.37 22.83
N ALA A 45 0.99 2.17 24.03
CA ALA A 45 -0.02 1.15 24.31
C ALA A 45 -1.43 1.45 23.76
N SER A 46 -1.72 2.67 23.26
CA SER A 46 -3.10 3.09 22.98
C SER A 46 -3.52 3.18 21.52
N ILE A 47 -2.63 2.98 20.55
CA ILE A 47 -3.04 3.02 19.13
C ILE A 47 -3.53 1.63 18.70
N ARG A 48 -4.78 1.30 19.03
CA ARG A 48 -5.46 0.12 18.48
C ARG A 48 -6.06 0.45 17.13
N TYR A 49 -5.56 -0.20 16.07
CA TYR A 49 -6.19 -0.14 14.76
C TYR A 49 -7.34 -1.15 14.70
N SER A 50 -8.56 -0.65 14.51
CA SER A 50 -9.73 -1.52 14.38
C SER A 50 -9.80 -2.10 12.96
N PRO A 51 -9.72 -3.43 12.78
CA PRO A 51 -9.84 -4.09 11.48
C PRO A 51 -11.15 -3.74 10.76
N ARG A 52 -12.25 -3.67 11.53
CA ARG A 52 -13.55 -3.28 11.00
C ARG A 52 -13.56 -1.87 10.42
N LYS A 53 -12.91 -0.90 11.10
CA LYS A 53 -12.81 0.48 10.62
C LYS A 53 -11.90 0.57 9.39
N ALA A 54 -10.81 -0.20 9.34
CA ALA A 54 -9.90 -0.26 8.19
C ALA A 54 -10.62 -0.80 6.96
N GLY A 55 -11.35 -1.92 7.10
CA GLY A 55 -12.12 -2.52 6.02
C GLY A 55 -13.20 -1.59 5.46
N TRP A 56 -14.02 -1.00 6.33
CA TRP A 56 -15.05 -0.05 5.91
C TRP A 56 -14.48 1.18 5.16
N ARG A 57 -13.37 1.72 5.63
CA ARG A 57 -12.71 2.84 4.94
C ARG A 57 -12.21 2.46 3.56
N SER A 58 -11.58 1.29 3.42
CA SER A 58 -11.15 0.77 2.11
C SER A 58 -12.31 0.43 1.19
N ALA A 59 -13.48 0.08 1.75
CA ALA A 59 -14.69 -0.17 0.99
C ALA A 59 -15.39 1.10 0.48
N VAL A 60 -15.13 2.27 1.07
CA VAL A 60 -15.67 3.55 0.60
C VAL A 60 -14.72 4.20 -0.39
N ILE A 61 -13.44 4.27 -0.06
CA ILE A 61 -12.38 4.82 -0.93
C ILE A 61 -11.21 3.84 -0.95
N PRO A 62 -10.80 3.34 -2.14
CA PRO A 62 -9.66 2.46 -2.26
C PRO A 62 -8.40 3.11 -1.69
N GLY A 63 -7.68 2.39 -0.82
CA GLY A 63 -6.48 2.92 -0.17
C GLY A 63 -6.72 3.68 1.14
N TRP A 64 -7.96 4.01 1.50
CA TRP A 64 -8.23 4.74 2.75
C TRP A 64 -7.95 3.89 4.00
N GLY A 65 -8.15 2.59 3.93
CA GLY A 65 -7.74 1.66 5.00
C GLY A 65 -6.23 1.60 5.18
N GLN A 66 -5.46 1.62 4.07
CA GLN A 66 -4.00 1.69 4.12
C GLN A 66 -3.50 3.01 4.72
N TYR A 67 -4.18 4.13 4.41
CA TYR A 67 -3.93 5.41 5.07
C TYR A 67 -4.18 5.33 6.58
N TYR A 68 -5.30 4.73 6.99
CA TYR A 68 -5.62 4.52 8.41
C TYR A 68 -4.58 3.65 9.12
N ASN A 69 -4.07 2.60 8.46
CA ASN A 69 -3.04 1.69 8.98
C ASN A 69 -1.61 2.27 8.87
N ARG A 70 -1.46 3.53 8.41
CA ARG A 70 -0.16 4.21 8.14
C ARG A 70 0.74 3.48 7.13
N LYS A 71 0.15 2.70 6.21
CA LYS A 71 0.83 1.99 5.13
C LYS A 71 0.77 2.79 3.83
N TYR A 72 1.24 4.04 3.84
CA TYR A 72 1.12 5.01 2.75
C TYR A 72 1.72 4.53 1.43
N TRP A 73 2.78 3.73 1.47
CA TRP A 73 3.44 3.20 0.28
C TRP A 73 2.55 2.26 -0.56
N LYS A 74 1.53 1.64 0.05
CA LYS A 74 0.56 0.78 -0.65
C LYS A 74 -0.47 1.59 -1.45
N ILE A 75 -0.74 2.84 -1.06
CA ILE A 75 -1.77 3.68 -1.69
C ILE A 75 -1.52 3.87 -3.20
N PRO A 76 -0.32 4.28 -3.67
CA PRO A 76 -0.08 4.43 -5.10
C PRO A 76 -0.19 3.11 -5.87
N ILE A 77 0.12 1.98 -5.26
CA ILE A 77 -0.03 0.65 -5.87
C ILE A 77 -1.51 0.34 -6.10
N VAL A 78 -2.35 0.57 -5.08
CA VAL A 78 -3.81 0.35 -5.17
C VAL A 78 -4.43 1.23 -6.26
N TRP A 79 -4.11 2.52 -6.27
CA TRP A 79 -4.62 3.44 -7.29
C TRP A 79 -4.09 3.12 -8.69
N GLY A 80 -2.82 2.71 -8.81
CA GLY A 80 -2.23 2.25 -10.06
C GLY A 80 -2.94 1.02 -10.61
N ALA A 81 -3.19 0.01 -9.77
CA ALA A 81 -3.86 -1.22 -10.17
C ALA A 81 -5.32 -0.98 -10.60
N ILE A 82 -6.10 -0.23 -9.80
CA ILE A 82 -7.49 0.11 -10.11
C ILE A 82 -7.57 1.02 -11.35
N GLY A 83 -6.71 2.04 -11.43
CA GLY A 83 -6.65 2.96 -12.57
C GLY A 83 -6.34 2.25 -13.88
N THR A 84 -5.38 1.31 -13.87
CA THR A 84 -5.06 0.45 -15.02
C THR A 84 -6.27 -0.40 -15.40
N GLY A 85 -6.93 -1.04 -14.43
CA GLY A 85 -8.14 -1.84 -14.67
C GLY A 85 -9.26 -1.02 -15.32
N ILE A 86 -9.55 0.16 -14.80
CA ILE A 86 -10.54 1.10 -15.38
C ILE A 86 -10.12 1.51 -16.80
N GLY A 87 -8.85 1.79 -17.03
CA GLY A 87 -8.33 2.11 -18.36
C GLY A 87 -8.60 0.98 -19.36
N PHE A 88 -8.34 -0.27 -18.99
CA PHE A 88 -8.64 -1.46 -19.81
C PHE A 88 -10.12 -1.63 -20.08
N ILE A 89 -10.98 -1.38 -19.08
CA ILE A 89 -12.45 -1.44 -19.24
C ILE A 89 -12.90 -0.40 -20.27
N ILE A 90 -12.49 0.85 -20.12
CA ILE A 90 -12.86 1.95 -21.02
C ILE A 90 -12.36 1.68 -22.44
N TRP A 91 -11.11 1.23 -22.59
CA TRP A 91 -10.54 0.92 -23.88
C TRP A 91 -11.28 -0.21 -24.59
N ASN A 92 -11.52 -1.34 -23.91
CA ASN A 92 -12.27 -2.46 -24.50
C ASN A 92 -13.73 -2.08 -24.79
N GLN A 93 -14.38 -1.28 -23.94
CA GLN A 93 -15.73 -0.78 -24.17
C GLN A 93 -15.79 0.11 -25.42
N LYS A 94 -14.78 0.96 -25.65
CA LYS A 94 -14.69 1.79 -26.87
C LYS A 94 -14.51 0.92 -28.12
N GLN A 95 -13.62 -0.08 -28.06
CA GLN A 95 -13.41 -1.01 -29.15
C GLN A 95 -14.67 -1.86 -29.43
N TYR A 96 -15.32 -2.36 -28.37
CA TYR A 96 -16.57 -3.09 -28.52
C TYR A 96 -17.63 -2.28 -29.26
N LYS A 97 -17.86 -1.02 -28.85
CA LYS A 97 -18.82 -0.13 -29.52
C LYS A 97 -18.46 0.11 -31.00
N ARG A 98 -17.17 0.30 -31.29
CA ARG A 98 -16.67 0.53 -32.65
C ARG A 98 -16.98 -0.67 -33.54
N TYR A 99 -16.63 -1.89 -33.15
CA TYR A 99 -16.89 -3.10 -33.93
C TYR A 99 -18.36 -3.46 -33.98
N LYS A 100 -19.12 -3.21 -32.92
CA LYS A 100 -20.56 -3.41 -32.88
C LYS A 100 -21.28 -2.51 -33.89
N ASN A 101 -20.96 -1.22 -33.91
CA ASN A 101 -21.58 -0.29 -34.85
C ASN A 101 -21.26 -0.65 -36.30
N ALA A 102 -20.02 -1.06 -36.59
CA ALA A 102 -19.64 -1.52 -37.89
C ALA A 102 -20.35 -2.82 -38.30
N PHE A 103 -20.52 -3.75 -37.36
CA PHE A 103 -21.27 -4.99 -37.59
C PHE A 103 -22.77 -4.69 -37.89
N GLU A 104 -23.41 -3.80 -37.16
CA GLU A 104 -24.78 -3.38 -37.39
C GLU A 104 -24.95 -2.68 -38.75
N ALA A 105 -23.96 -1.83 -39.13
CA ALA A 105 -23.94 -1.15 -40.41
C ALA A 105 -23.78 -2.16 -41.57
N GLU A 106 -22.90 -3.16 -41.42
CA GLU A 106 -22.71 -4.25 -42.39
C GLU A 106 -24.00 -5.08 -42.59
N LEU A 107 -24.73 -5.39 -41.51
CA LEU A 107 -26.01 -6.10 -41.58
C LEU A 107 -27.09 -5.31 -42.35
N ASN A 108 -27.03 -3.97 -42.22
CA ASN A 108 -27.97 -3.05 -42.86
C ASN A 108 -27.53 -2.58 -44.26
N GLY A 109 -26.41 -3.06 -44.77
CA GLY A 109 -25.81 -2.64 -46.05
C GLY A 109 -25.38 -1.19 -46.08
N GLN A 110 -25.07 -0.60 -44.91
CA GLN A 110 -24.63 0.78 -44.79
C GLN A 110 -23.11 0.86 -44.84
N PRO A 111 -22.52 1.95 -45.38
CA PRO A 111 -21.10 2.12 -45.40
C PRO A 111 -20.55 2.33 -43.98
N HIS A 112 -19.46 1.67 -43.66
CA HIS A 112 -18.78 1.77 -42.37
C HIS A 112 -17.27 1.74 -42.52
N GLU A 113 -16.55 1.95 -41.46
CA GLU A 113 -15.08 2.08 -41.40
C GLU A 113 -14.32 0.91 -42.09
N PHE A 114 -14.86 -0.29 -42.10
CA PHE A 114 -14.23 -1.50 -42.62
C PHE A 114 -14.75 -1.94 -44.01
N SER A 115 -15.65 -1.18 -44.64
CA SER A 115 -16.29 -1.56 -45.92
C SER A 115 -15.28 -1.68 -47.09
N GLY A 116 -14.06 -1.16 -46.97
CA GLY A 116 -13.01 -1.30 -47.99
C GLY A 116 -12.20 -2.58 -47.91
N ILE A 117 -12.43 -3.46 -46.94
CA ILE A 117 -11.71 -4.73 -46.78
C ILE A 117 -12.37 -5.80 -47.66
N THR A 118 -11.61 -6.29 -48.63
CA THR A 118 -12.06 -7.33 -49.56
C THR A 118 -11.38 -8.67 -49.29
N GLY A 119 -12.02 -9.79 -49.62
CA GLY A 119 -11.43 -11.12 -49.45
C GLY A 119 -11.66 -11.78 -48.09
N VAL A 120 -12.44 -11.15 -47.22
CA VAL A 120 -12.81 -11.71 -45.91
C VAL A 120 -14.32 -11.61 -45.74
N ASP A 121 -14.94 -12.60 -45.08
CA ASP A 121 -16.30 -12.44 -44.62
C ASP A 121 -16.34 -11.42 -43.45
N LEU A 122 -16.64 -10.17 -43.83
CA LEU A 122 -16.66 -9.03 -42.90
C LEU A 122 -17.70 -9.24 -41.80
N ARG A 123 -18.83 -9.84 -42.11
CA ARG A 123 -19.90 -10.08 -41.13
C ARG A 123 -19.42 -11.01 -40.02
N THR A 124 -18.83 -12.13 -40.36
CA THR A 124 -18.24 -13.06 -39.37
C THR A 124 -17.05 -12.46 -38.63
N ALA A 125 -16.18 -11.75 -39.34
CA ALA A 125 -15.00 -11.13 -38.72
C ALA A 125 -15.36 -10.03 -37.71
N LEU A 126 -16.28 -9.13 -38.04
CA LEU A 126 -16.78 -8.09 -37.15
C LEU A 126 -17.55 -8.66 -35.96
N GLY A 127 -18.42 -9.68 -36.21
CA GLY A 127 -19.14 -10.38 -35.14
C GLY A 127 -18.20 -11.01 -34.12
N ASN A 128 -17.23 -11.81 -34.58
CA ASN A 128 -16.23 -12.43 -33.69
C ASN A 128 -15.35 -11.41 -32.93
N THR A 129 -15.01 -10.30 -33.60
CA THR A 129 -14.18 -9.26 -32.98
C THR A 129 -14.95 -8.51 -31.90
N GLN A 130 -16.21 -8.11 -32.16
CA GLN A 130 -17.02 -7.45 -31.14
C GLN A 130 -17.21 -8.34 -29.91
N ASP A 131 -17.49 -9.63 -30.11
CA ASP A 131 -17.68 -10.59 -29.02
C ASP A 131 -16.40 -10.79 -28.20
N SER A 132 -15.25 -10.82 -28.86
CA SER A 132 -13.96 -10.87 -28.18
C SER A 132 -13.72 -9.62 -27.33
N ARG A 133 -14.00 -8.42 -27.87
CA ARG A 133 -13.85 -7.14 -27.14
C ARG A 133 -14.82 -7.04 -25.96
N ARG A 134 -16.04 -7.56 -26.10
CA ARG A 134 -17.00 -7.70 -25.01
C ARG A 134 -16.44 -8.57 -23.89
N ARG A 135 -15.96 -9.76 -24.22
CA ARG A 135 -15.36 -10.70 -23.24
C ARG A 135 -14.16 -10.08 -22.52
N TYR A 136 -13.25 -9.43 -23.25
CA TYR A 136 -12.10 -8.75 -22.60
C TYR A 136 -12.52 -7.62 -21.67
N ARG A 137 -13.56 -6.85 -22.02
CA ARG A 137 -14.14 -5.87 -21.11
C ARG A 137 -14.68 -6.54 -19.84
N ASP A 138 -15.44 -7.60 -20.00
CA ASP A 138 -16.09 -8.30 -18.89
C ASP A 138 -15.04 -8.96 -17.97
N TYR A 139 -13.96 -9.52 -18.52
CA TYR A 139 -12.81 -9.97 -17.73
C TYR A 139 -12.12 -8.83 -17.01
N ALA A 140 -11.91 -7.68 -17.65
CA ALA A 140 -11.31 -6.52 -17.02
C ALA A 140 -12.16 -6.01 -15.85
N ILE A 141 -13.49 -6.02 -15.97
CA ILE A 141 -14.41 -5.68 -14.88
C ILE A 141 -14.24 -6.67 -13.72
N ALA A 142 -14.26 -7.99 -13.99
CA ALA A 142 -14.13 -9.01 -12.97
C ALA A 142 -12.78 -8.93 -12.24
N ILE A 143 -11.68 -8.75 -12.97
CA ILE A 143 -10.33 -8.62 -12.40
C ILE A 143 -10.24 -7.34 -11.56
N THR A 144 -10.75 -6.20 -12.05
CA THR A 144 -10.72 -4.94 -11.30
C THR A 144 -11.53 -5.03 -10.02
N ALA A 145 -12.69 -5.69 -10.05
CA ALA A 145 -13.48 -5.96 -8.85
C ALA A 145 -12.74 -6.87 -7.86
N ALA A 146 -12.06 -7.90 -8.34
CA ALA A 146 -11.24 -8.77 -7.49
C ALA A 146 -10.07 -8.00 -6.82
N VAL A 147 -9.37 -7.15 -7.57
CA VAL A 147 -8.32 -6.26 -7.04
C VAL A 147 -8.89 -5.32 -5.97
N TYR A 148 -10.09 -4.79 -6.18
CA TYR A 148 -10.76 -3.94 -5.20
C TYR A 148 -11.10 -4.70 -3.91
N LEU A 149 -11.61 -5.93 -4.01
CA LEU A 149 -11.87 -6.78 -2.84
C LEU A 149 -10.58 -7.13 -2.10
N LEU A 150 -9.51 -7.46 -2.82
CA LEU A 150 -8.20 -7.73 -2.22
C LEU A 150 -7.65 -6.50 -1.48
N ASN A 151 -7.86 -5.28 -1.97
CA ASN A 151 -7.51 -4.06 -1.27
C ASN A 151 -8.24 -3.92 0.09
N ILE A 152 -9.52 -4.30 0.16
CA ILE A 152 -10.28 -4.27 1.42
C ILE A 152 -9.72 -5.32 2.39
N VAL A 153 -9.49 -6.54 1.91
CA VAL A 153 -8.93 -7.64 2.73
C VAL A 153 -7.55 -7.28 3.24
N ASP A 154 -6.67 -6.73 2.40
CA ASP A 154 -5.33 -6.28 2.81
C ASP A 154 -5.38 -5.24 3.93
N ALA A 155 -6.30 -4.27 3.85
CA ALA A 155 -6.48 -3.27 4.90
C ALA A 155 -6.94 -3.87 6.23
N VAL A 156 -7.82 -4.88 6.19
CA VAL A 156 -8.30 -5.60 7.38
C VAL A 156 -7.18 -6.43 7.99
N VAL A 157 -6.45 -7.18 7.17
CA VAL A 157 -5.32 -8.02 7.61
C VAL A 157 -4.20 -7.17 8.21
N ASP A 158 -3.83 -6.06 7.57
CA ASP A 158 -2.81 -5.14 8.11
C ASP A 158 -3.20 -4.60 9.50
N ALA A 159 -4.49 -4.29 9.71
CA ALA A 159 -4.98 -3.81 11.00
C ALA A 159 -4.93 -4.90 12.08
N HIS A 160 -5.27 -6.16 11.75
CA HIS A 160 -5.15 -7.31 12.65
C HIS A 160 -3.68 -7.61 13.00
N LEU A 161 -2.81 -7.66 12.01
CA LEU A 161 -1.38 -7.94 12.22
C LEU A 161 -0.66 -6.84 13.02
N TYR A 162 -1.20 -5.63 13.03
CA TYR A 162 -0.63 -4.55 13.84
C TYR A 162 -0.89 -4.77 15.33
N GLU A 163 -2.05 -5.30 15.69
CA GLU A 163 -2.39 -5.64 17.07
C GLU A 163 -1.51 -6.79 17.58
N GLY A 164 -1.34 -7.86 16.81
CA GLY A 164 -0.48 -9.00 17.17
C GLY A 164 1.03 -8.69 17.23
N ARG A 165 1.48 -7.58 16.63
CA ARG A 165 2.90 -7.16 16.75
C ARG A 165 3.20 -6.38 18.02
N LYS A 166 2.17 -5.89 18.73
CA LYS A 166 2.33 -5.09 19.95
C LYS A 166 2.29 -5.91 21.23
N ASP A 167 1.72 -7.10 21.18
CA ASP A 167 1.77 -8.09 22.27
C ASP A 167 2.54 -9.32 21.76
N PRO A 168 3.87 -9.25 21.58
CA PRO A 168 4.62 -10.44 21.24
C PRO A 168 4.62 -11.36 22.46
N ASP A 169 3.94 -12.51 22.35
CA ASP A 169 4.07 -13.58 23.32
C ASP A 169 5.53 -14.01 23.50
N LEU A 170 6.35 -13.69 22.51
CA LEU A 170 7.79 -13.88 22.48
C LEU A 170 8.50 -12.59 22.08
N ALA A 171 9.17 -11.94 23.02
CA ALA A 171 9.97 -10.74 22.76
C ALA A 171 11.46 -11.05 22.89
N LEU A 172 12.22 -10.74 21.83
CA LEU A 172 13.68 -10.76 21.84
C LEU A 172 14.17 -9.32 21.93
N SER A 173 14.83 -8.97 23.03
CA SER A 173 15.35 -7.62 23.23
C SER A 173 16.85 -7.64 23.56
N PRO A 174 17.63 -6.69 23.04
CA PRO A 174 19.00 -6.52 23.50
C PRO A 174 19.01 -6.12 24.97
N THR A 175 19.87 -6.74 25.78
CA THR A 175 20.02 -6.43 27.20
C THR A 175 21.48 -6.23 27.53
N ILE A 176 21.74 -5.44 28.55
CA ILE A 176 23.06 -5.21 29.09
C ILE A 176 23.16 -6.01 30.40
N LEU A 177 24.05 -6.98 30.44
CA LEU A 177 24.34 -7.76 31.62
C LEU A 177 25.51 -7.11 32.39
N ASN A 178 25.23 -6.68 33.61
CA ASN A 178 26.25 -6.21 34.52
C ASN A 178 26.74 -7.38 35.35
N ASP A 179 27.97 -7.80 35.12
CA ASP A 179 28.59 -8.90 35.88
C ASP A 179 29.47 -8.32 37.00
N TYR A 180 29.05 -8.58 38.23
CA TYR A 180 29.79 -8.21 39.43
C TYR A 180 30.63 -9.41 39.90
N SER A 181 31.84 -9.48 39.47
CA SER A 181 32.80 -10.50 39.94
C SER A 181 33.96 -9.83 40.73
N GLY A 182 33.74 -9.64 42.00
CA GLY A 182 34.79 -9.11 42.91
C GLY A 182 35.14 -7.64 42.65
N MET A 183 36.37 -7.36 42.25
CA MET A 183 36.89 -5.99 42.01
C MET A 183 36.80 -5.54 40.56
N ASP A 184 36.25 -6.36 39.69
CA ASP A 184 36.17 -6.05 38.24
C ASP A 184 34.74 -5.82 37.80
N TYR A 185 34.51 -4.68 37.13
CA TYR A 185 33.22 -4.29 36.56
C TYR A 185 33.23 -4.56 35.05
N SER A 186 32.52 -5.60 34.60
CA SER A 186 32.43 -5.87 33.20
C SER A 186 31.00 -5.75 32.69
N VAL A 187 30.82 -4.96 31.62
CA VAL A 187 29.53 -4.79 30.91
C VAL A 187 29.55 -5.73 29.71
N LYS A 188 28.59 -6.66 29.67
CA LYS A 188 28.44 -7.61 28.57
C LYS A 188 27.12 -7.36 27.86
N ALA A 189 27.18 -7.25 26.53
CA ALA A 189 25.98 -7.21 25.72
C ALA A 189 25.35 -8.60 25.62
N GLY A 190 24.06 -8.72 25.89
CA GLY A 190 23.31 -9.95 25.82
C GLY A 190 22.00 -9.79 25.04
N LEU A 191 21.31 -10.90 24.80
CA LEU A 191 19.96 -10.93 24.25
C LEU A 191 19.05 -11.58 25.32
N SER A 192 17.99 -10.87 25.71
CA SER A 192 16.94 -11.43 26.56
C SER A 192 15.79 -11.94 25.72
N LEU A 193 15.33 -13.14 26.03
CA LEU A 193 14.13 -13.75 25.47
C LEU A 193 13.07 -13.75 26.56
N SER A 194 12.02 -12.96 26.39
CA SER A 194 10.88 -12.95 27.30
C SER A 194 9.68 -13.63 26.63
N TYR A 195 9.07 -14.57 27.33
CA TYR A 195 7.82 -15.22 26.92
C TYR A 195 6.76 -14.97 27.99
N LYS A 196 5.58 -14.51 27.56
CA LYS A 196 4.45 -14.24 28.44
C LYS A 196 3.49 -15.41 28.34
N PHE A 197 3.24 -16.08 29.47
CA PHE A 197 2.28 -17.18 29.60
C PHE A 197 0.87 -16.65 29.81
#